data_92e8f82dc7d7b0a7c1a4b684e4550bdd
#
_entry.id   92e8f82dc7d7b0a7c1a4b684e4550bdd
#
_cell.length_a   1.000
_cell.length_b   1.000
_cell.length_c   1.000
_cell.angle_alpha   90.00
_cell.angle_beta   90.00
_cell.angle_gamma   90.00
#
_symmetry.space_group_name_H-M   'P 1'
#
loop_
_entity.id
_entity.type
_entity.pdbx_description
1 polymer ?
#
loop_
_entity_poly.entity_id
_entity_poly.type
_entity_poly.pdbx_seq_one_letter_code
_entity_poly.pdbx_strand_id
1 'polypeptide(L)'
;RVAKVMDRIGLKEGEVIQHSMMTKSIERAQKKVEENNFGVRKRLLEYDDVMNAQREVVYKRRRHALHGERLKVDIANMMYDTCELVVEQNKLAEDFKNFEFELIRYFSISAPVSQSEFAKLSVREITGKVYKAVLAHYEEKIARDAREAYPIIKNVYENNNGQYQRIIVPFTDGIKSLNVVTDLEKAYTSEGRSLVADFEKNI
;
A
#
# COMPACT_ATOMS: atom_id res chain seq x y z
N ARG A 1 -33.77 -41.51 -24.19
CA ARG A 1 -33.51 -42.84 -23.58
C ARG A 1 -34.38 -43.07 -22.33
N VAL A 2 -34.48 -42.10 -21.43
CA VAL A 2 -35.30 -42.22 -20.17
C VAL A 2 -36.80 -42.39 -20.50
N ALA A 3 -37.36 -41.60 -21.43
CA ALA A 3 -38.78 -41.70 -21.82
C ALA A 3 -39.13 -43.10 -22.33
N LYS A 4 -38.28 -43.73 -23.22
CA LYS A 4 -38.48 -45.10 -23.70
C LYS A 4 -38.44 -46.17 -22.60
N VAL A 5 -37.76 -45.91 -21.50
CA VAL A 5 -37.75 -46.82 -20.31
C VAL A 5 -39.01 -46.63 -19.49
N MET A 6 -39.47 -45.38 -19.36
CA MET A 6 -40.71 -45.05 -18.66
C MET A 6 -41.94 -45.66 -19.40
N ASP A 7 -42.00 -45.55 -20.71
CA ASP A 7 -43.04 -46.17 -21.55
C ASP A 7 -43.08 -47.69 -21.41
N ARG A 8 -41.91 -48.36 -21.25
CA ARG A 8 -41.84 -49.82 -21.04
C ARG A 8 -42.26 -50.26 -19.66
N ILE A 9 -42.16 -49.40 -18.66
CA ILE A 9 -42.60 -49.68 -17.27
C ILE A 9 -44.08 -49.39 -17.08
N GLY A 10 -44.76 -48.80 -18.10
CA GLY A 10 -46.20 -48.57 -18.06
C GLY A 10 -46.67 -47.47 -17.10
N LEU A 11 -45.79 -46.52 -16.79
CA LEU A 11 -46.08 -45.38 -15.92
C LEU A 11 -46.96 -44.36 -16.60
N LYS A 12 -48.06 -44.01 -15.96
CA LYS A 12 -48.98 -42.93 -16.40
C LYS A 12 -48.54 -41.59 -15.84
N GLU A 13 -48.88 -40.53 -16.54
CA GLU A 13 -48.55 -39.16 -16.10
C GLU A 13 -49.19 -38.88 -14.72
N GLY A 14 -48.39 -38.52 -13.74
CA GLY A 14 -48.81 -38.29 -12.35
C GLY A 14 -48.59 -39.45 -11.35
N GLU A 15 -48.15 -40.63 -11.81
CA GLU A 15 -47.82 -41.74 -10.91
C GLU A 15 -46.43 -41.60 -10.28
N VAL A 16 -46.35 -41.92 -8.97
CA VAL A 16 -45.08 -41.91 -8.23
C VAL A 16 -44.24 -43.16 -8.58
N ILE A 17 -43.04 -42.94 -9.06
CA ILE A 17 -42.12 -44.04 -9.42
C ILE A 17 -41.62 -44.73 -8.15
N GLN A 18 -42.12 -45.91 -7.84
CA GLN A 18 -41.72 -46.68 -6.64
C GLN A 18 -40.78 -47.86 -6.92
N HIS A 19 -40.09 -47.86 -8.08
CA HIS A 19 -39.22 -48.95 -8.44
C HIS A 19 -37.83 -48.76 -7.82
N SER A 20 -37.32 -49.70 -7.00
CA SER A 20 -36.08 -49.60 -6.24
C SER A 20 -34.84 -49.32 -7.09
N MET A 21 -34.78 -49.84 -8.33
CA MET A 21 -33.70 -49.60 -9.27
C MET A 21 -33.70 -48.13 -9.76
N MET A 22 -34.86 -47.55 -10.02
CA MET A 22 -35.00 -46.16 -10.43
C MET A 22 -34.61 -45.21 -9.30
N THR A 23 -35.12 -45.46 -8.08
CA THR A 23 -34.74 -44.69 -6.89
C THR A 23 -33.21 -44.68 -6.67
N LYS A 24 -32.55 -45.85 -6.71
CA LYS A 24 -31.10 -45.94 -6.60
C LYS A 24 -30.35 -45.23 -7.73
N SER A 25 -30.92 -45.24 -8.95
CA SER A 25 -30.30 -44.53 -10.08
C SER A 25 -30.41 -43.01 -9.92
N ILE A 26 -31.54 -42.51 -9.43
CA ILE A 26 -31.76 -41.09 -9.13
C ILE A 26 -30.86 -40.65 -7.99
N GLU A 27 -30.80 -41.41 -6.90
CA GLU A 27 -29.89 -41.13 -5.77
C GLU A 27 -28.43 -41.02 -6.21
N ARG A 28 -27.95 -41.95 -7.05
CA ARG A 28 -26.57 -41.89 -7.58
C ARG A 28 -26.36 -40.66 -8.46
N ALA A 29 -27.35 -40.31 -9.29
CA ALA A 29 -27.25 -39.12 -10.14
C ALA A 29 -27.22 -37.84 -9.30
N GLN A 30 -28.12 -37.75 -8.29
CA GLN A 30 -28.14 -36.62 -7.34
C GLN A 30 -26.81 -36.49 -6.58
N LYS A 31 -26.33 -37.60 -6.01
CA LYS A 31 -25.07 -37.61 -5.29
C LYS A 31 -23.89 -37.14 -6.19
N LYS A 32 -23.86 -37.57 -7.45
CA LYS A 32 -22.81 -37.14 -8.38
C LYS A 32 -22.90 -35.66 -8.73
N VAL A 33 -24.12 -35.12 -8.86
CA VAL A 33 -24.33 -33.65 -9.07
C VAL A 33 -23.91 -32.89 -7.82
N GLU A 34 -24.26 -33.39 -6.63
CA GLU A 34 -23.92 -32.78 -5.34
C GLU A 34 -22.39 -32.76 -5.11
N GLU A 35 -21.70 -33.88 -5.37
CA GLU A 35 -20.23 -33.97 -5.32
C GLU A 35 -19.56 -32.97 -6.27
N ASN A 36 -20.07 -32.84 -7.49
CA ASN A 36 -19.55 -31.87 -8.46
C ASN A 36 -19.77 -30.43 -7.98
N ASN A 37 -20.99 -30.10 -7.52
CA ASN A 37 -21.32 -28.77 -7.00
C ASN A 37 -20.50 -28.44 -5.75
N PHE A 38 -20.27 -29.41 -4.87
CA PHE A 38 -19.39 -29.28 -3.72
C PHE A 38 -17.97 -28.96 -4.13
N GLY A 39 -17.42 -29.68 -5.13
CA GLY A 39 -16.09 -29.41 -5.66
C GLY A 39 -15.93 -27.99 -6.22
N VAL A 40 -16.95 -27.50 -6.95
CA VAL A 40 -16.97 -26.12 -7.47
C VAL A 40 -17.00 -25.10 -6.33
N ARG A 41 -17.89 -25.29 -5.35
CA ARG A 41 -17.98 -24.39 -4.17
C ARG A 41 -16.70 -24.36 -3.37
N LYS A 42 -16.07 -25.52 -3.16
CA LYS A 42 -14.79 -25.61 -2.44
C LYS A 42 -13.70 -24.78 -3.12
N ARG A 43 -13.57 -24.88 -4.45
CA ARG A 43 -12.60 -24.09 -5.20
C ARG A 43 -12.89 -22.59 -5.13
N LEU A 44 -14.15 -22.18 -5.14
CA LEU A 44 -14.54 -20.79 -5.00
C LEU A 44 -14.17 -20.25 -3.61
N LEU A 45 -14.39 -21.04 -2.56
CA LEU A 45 -13.99 -20.67 -1.18
C LEU A 45 -12.47 -20.55 -1.05
N GLU A 46 -11.72 -21.53 -1.58
CA GLU A 46 -10.25 -21.46 -1.57
C GLU A 46 -9.73 -20.21 -2.30
N TYR A 47 -10.34 -19.81 -3.40
CA TYR A 47 -10.00 -18.59 -4.11
C TYR A 47 -10.39 -17.33 -3.30
N ASP A 48 -11.58 -17.33 -2.70
CA ASP A 48 -12.07 -16.22 -1.88
C ASP A 48 -11.21 -16.01 -0.63
N ASP A 49 -10.73 -17.08 0.00
CA ASP A 49 -9.82 -17.01 1.14
C ASP A 49 -8.50 -16.28 0.77
N VAL A 50 -7.93 -16.59 -0.41
CA VAL A 50 -6.73 -15.88 -0.91
C VAL A 50 -7.03 -14.41 -1.16
N MET A 51 -8.15 -14.10 -1.79
CA MET A 51 -8.56 -12.71 -2.07
C MET A 51 -8.86 -11.94 -0.78
N ASN A 52 -9.46 -12.57 0.22
CA ASN A 52 -9.71 -11.98 1.52
C ASN A 52 -8.41 -11.71 2.28
N ALA A 53 -7.47 -12.65 2.27
CA ALA A 53 -6.15 -12.43 2.88
C ALA A 53 -5.43 -11.22 2.26
N GLN A 54 -5.45 -11.10 0.92
CA GLN A 54 -4.88 -9.94 0.24
C GLN A 54 -5.61 -8.64 0.61
N ARG A 55 -6.94 -8.68 0.66
CA ARG A 55 -7.78 -7.53 1.03
C ARG A 55 -7.50 -7.07 2.46
N GLU A 56 -7.39 -7.99 3.41
CA GLU A 56 -7.07 -7.68 4.80
C GLU A 56 -5.71 -6.98 4.94
N VAL A 57 -4.68 -7.42 4.23
CA VAL A 57 -3.37 -6.77 4.24
C VAL A 57 -3.46 -5.34 3.74
N VAL A 58 -4.17 -5.10 2.62
CA VAL A 58 -4.35 -3.76 2.05
C VAL A 58 -5.14 -2.87 3.00
N TYR A 59 -6.26 -3.37 3.54
CA TYR A 59 -7.08 -2.58 4.47
C TYR A 59 -6.35 -2.28 5.78
N LYS A 60 -5.55 -3.22 6.30
CA LYS A 60 -4.74 -2.99 7.49
C LYS A 60 -3.71 -1.88 7.26
N ARG A 61 -2.98 -1.91 6.13
CA ARG A 61 -2.05 -0.83 5.76
C ARG A 61 -2.76 0.51 5.58
N ARG A 62 -3.90 0.52 4.89
CA ARG A 62 -4.71 1.73 4.71
C ARG A 62 -5.19 2.30 6.05
N ARG A 63 -5.64 1.46 6.96
CA ARG A 63 -6.07 1.86 8.30
C ARG A 63 -4.92 2.50 9.08
N HIS A 64 -3.73 1.88 9.09
CA HIS A 64 -2.56 2.44 9.74
C HIS A 64 -2.19 3.82 9.16
N ALA A 65 -2.23 3.97 7.83
CA ALA A 65 -1.96 5.24 7.19
C ALA A 65 -2.99 6.31 7.57
N LEU A 66 -4.29 5.98 7.57
CA LEU A 66 -5.37 6.92 7.92
C LEU A 66 -5.36 7.35 9.39
N HIS A 67 -4.91 6.49 10.30
CA HIS A 67 -4.81 6.81 11.73
C HIS A 67 -3.44 7.33 12.15
N GLY A 68 -2.50 7.47 11.21
CA GLY A 68 -1.13 7.91 11.47
C GLY A 68 -0.30 6.92 12.31
N GLU A 69 -0.81 5.72 12.55
CA GLU A 69 -0.10 4.69 13.29
C GLU A 69 1.07 4.16 12.45
N ARG A 70 2.31 4.27 12.98
CA ARG A 70 3.53 3.76 12.36
C ARG A 70 3.84 4.31 10.96
N LEU A 71 3.18 5.40 10.53
CA LEU A 71 3.35 5.97 9.20
C LEU A 71 4.83 6.27 8.88
N LYS A 72 5.56 6.81 9.85
CA LYS A 72 7.00 7.10 9.71
C LYS A 72 7.83 5.84 9.42
N VAL A 73 7.51 4.73 10.09
CA VAL A 73 8.19 3.44 9.87
C VAL A 73 7.83 2.87 8.51
N ASP A 74 6.56 2.95 8.14
CA ASP A 74 6.10 2.44 6.83
C ASP A 74 6.73 3.23 5.67
N ILE A 75 6.82 4.57 5.78
CA ILE A 75 7.50 5.42 4.79
C ILE A 75 8.99 5.08 4.72
N ALA A 76 9.66 4.93 5.86
CA ALA A 76 11.08 4.57 5.89
C ALA A 76 11.35 3.21 5.24
N ASN A 77 10.48 2.22 5.48
CA ASN A 77 10.55 0.91 4.84
C ASN A 77 10.32 1.02 3.33
N MET A 78 9.30 1.77 2.90
CA MET A 78 9.02 1.99 1.47
C MET A 78 10.19 2.67 0.76
N MET A 79 10.83 3.64 1.40
CA MET A 79 12.04 4.29 0.86
C MET A 79 13.18 3.26 0.72
N TYR A 80 13.40 2.43 1.74
CA TYR A 80 14.43 1.41 1.69
C TYR A 80 14.16 0.36 0.60
N ASP A 81 12.94 -0.18 0.54
CA ASP A 81 12.53 -1.17 -0.45
C ASP A 81 12.68 -0.62 -1.89
N THR A 82 12.34 0.67 -2.09
CA THR A 82 12.52 1.33 -3.40
C THR A 82 14.00 1.50 -3.74
N CYS A 83 14.84 1.87 -2.78
CA CYS A 83 16.31 1.94 -2.99
C CYS A 83 16.88 0.57 -3.37
N GLU A 84 16.48 -0.48 -2.68
CA GLU A 84 16.91 -1.85 -2.96
C GLU A 84 16.49 -2.29 -4.36
N LEU A 85 15.24 -2.08 -4.73
CA LEU A 85 14.70 -2.41 -6.04
C LEU A 85 15.46 -1.72 -7.18
N VAL A 86 15.70 -0.41 -7.05
CA VAL A 86 16.45 0.38 -8.05
C VAL A 86 17.87 -0.14 -8.19
N VAL A 87 18.54 -0.43 -7.07
CA VAL A 87 19.92 -0.95 -7.09
C VAL A 87 19.97 -2.35 -7.70
N GLU A 88 19.08 -3.26 -7.31
CA GLU A 88 19.04 -4.64 -7.81
C GLU A 88 18.82 -4.70 -9.33
N GLN A 89 17.80 -3.99 -9.82
CA GLN A 89 17.45 -3.99 -11.23
C GLN A 89 18.57 -3.46 -12.11
N ASN A 90 19.18 -2.32 -11.72
CA ASN A 90 20.22 -1.70 -12.50
C ASN A 90 21.58 -2.42 -12.37
N LYS A 91 21.84 -3.04 -11.21
CA LYS A 91 23.03 -3.88 -11.02
C LYS A 91 22.96 -5.15 -11.88
N LEU A 92 21.77 -5.77 -11.98
CA LEU A 92 21.55 -6.93 -12.84
C LEU A 92 21.72 -6.58 -14.32
N ALA A 93 21.26 -5.39 -14.72
CA ALA A 93 21.38 -4.88 -16.09
C ALA A 93 22.75 -4.27 -16.39
N GLU A 94 23.63 -4.10 -15.39
CA GLU A 94 24.91 -3.40 -15.49
C GLU A 94 24.81 -1.96 -16.06
N ASP A 95 23.63 -1.32 -15.89
CA ASP A 95 23.33 0.00 -16.45
C ASP A 95 23.43 1.10 -15.38
N PHE A 96 24.59 1.71 -15.26
CA PHE A 96 24.83 2.82 -14.35
C PHE A 96 24.07 4.10 -14.75
N LYS A 97 23.88 4.36 -16.05
CA LYS A 97 23.17 5.57 -16.49
C LYS A 97 21.69 5.52 -16.13
N ASN A 98 21.06 4.36 -16.32
CA ASN A 98 19.68 4.18 -15.91
C ASN A 98 19.53 4.25 -14.39
N PHE A 99 20.51 3.72 -13.64
CA PHE A 99 20.56 3.87 -12.18
C PHE A 99 20.57 5.34 -11.75
N GLU A 100 21.42 6.19 -12.34
CA GLU A 100 21.43 7.64 -12.05
C GLU A 100 20.08 8.29 -12.38
N PHE A 101 19.51 7.94 -13.54
CA PHE A 101 18.23 8.50 -13.97
C PHE A 101 17.11 8.10 -13.02
N GLU A 102 17.06 6.86 -12.58
CA GLU A 102 16.04 6.39 -11.64
C GLU A 102 16.17 7.02 -10.25
N LEU A 103 17.38 7.25 -9.76
CA LEU A 103 17.61 7.99 -8.50
C LEU A 103 17.10 9.43 -8.58
N ILE A 104 17.33 10.10 -9.70
CA ILE A 104 16.78 11.45 -9.92
C ILE A 104 15.25 11.40 -10.00
N ARG A 105 14.69 10.42 -10.71
CA ARG A 105 13.26 10.28 -10.91
C ARG A 105 12.49 9.97 -9.62
N TYR A 106 13.00 9.06 -8.79
CA TYR A 106 12.28 8.62 -7.58
C TYR A 106 12.61 9.48 -6.35
N PHE A 107 13.85 9.92 -6.22
CA PHE A 107 14.33 10.57 -5.00
C PHE A 107 14.90 11.97 -5.20
N SER A 108 15.03 12.44 -6.44
CA SER A 108 15.63 13.73 -6.78
C SER A 108 17.06 13.90 -6.26
N ILE A 109 17.83 12.82 -6.18
CA ILE A 109 19.22 12.80 -5.75
C ILE A 109 20.15 12.37 -6.87
N SER A 110 21.40 12.82 -6.83
CA SER A 110 22.47 12.28 -7.67
C SER A 110 23.00 10.98 -7.09
N ALA A 111 23.59 10.13 -7.94
CA ALA A 111 24.15 8.86 -7.49
C ALA A 111 25.25 9.09 -6.43
N PRO A 112 25.13 8.49 -5.24
CA PRO A 112 26.13 8.62 -4.17
C PRO A 112 27.34 7.72 -4.36
N VAL A 113 27.41 7.01 -5.48
CA VAL A 113 28.50 6.10 -5.85
C VAL A 113 28.95 6.40 -7.27
N SER A 114 30.25 6.24 -7.54
CA SER A 114 30.80 6.35 -8.89
C SER A 114 30.54 5.07 -9.71
N GLN A 115 30.64 5.16 -11.03
CA GLN A 115 30.48 4.01 -11.92
C GLN A 115 31.43 2.85 -11.57
N SER A 116 32.67 3.16 -11.15
CA SER A 116 33.67 2.17 -10.73
C SER A 116 33.29 1.48 -9.41
N GLU A 117 32.72 2.23 -8.47
CA GLU A 117 32.19 1.67 -7.21
C GLU A 117 30.92 0.85 -7.44
N PHE A 118 30.03 1.33 -8.32
CA PHE A 118 28.84 0.61 -8.71
C PHE A 118 29.15 -0.77 -9.29
N ALA A 119 30.20 -0.91 -10.10
CA ALA A 119 30.63 -2.20 -10.63
C ALA A 119 31.19 -3.14 -9.55
N LYS A 120 31.92 -2.64 -8.55
CA LYS A 120 32.68 -3.44 -7.58
C LYS A 120 31.90 -3.77 -6.30
N LEU A 121 31.07 -2.85 -5.82
CA LEU A 121 30.37 -3.01 -4.54
C LEU A 121 29.20 -3.98 -4.67
N SER A 122 28.86 -4.61 -3.57
CA SER A 122 27.66 -5.46 -3.47
C SER A 122 26.37 -4.62 -3.50
N VAL A 123 25.25 -5.26 -3.89
CA VAL A 123 23.92 -4.64 -3.87
C VAL A 123 23.65 -4.00 -2.52
N ARG A 124 23.88 -4.74 -1.44
CA ARG A 124 23.63 -4.27 -0.07
C ARG A 124 24.42 -3.04 0.32
N GLU A 125 25.68 -2.94 -0.09
CA GLU A 125 26.54 -1.78 0.19
C GLU A 125 26.07 -0.55 -0.58
N ILE A 126 25.70 -0.72 -1.86
CA ILE A 126 25.16 0.37 -2.69
C ILE A 126 23.83 0.83 -2.13
N THR A 127 22.90 -0.09 -1.81
CA THR A 127 21.60 0.22 -1.20
C THR A 127 21.78 1.01 0.11
N GLY A 128 22.75 0.63 0.96
CA GLY A 128 23.03 1.36 2.18
C GLY A 128 23.54 2.79 1.95
N LYS A 129 24.38 3.01 0.92
CA LYS A 129 24.84 4.35 0.55
C LYS A 129 23.71 5.20 -0.04
N VAL A 130 22.90 4.62 -0.94
CA VAL A 130 21.73 5.28 -1.55
C VAL A 130 20.73 5.67 -0.48
N TYR A 131 20.36 4.76 0.40
CA TYR A 131 19.40 5.03 1.48
C TYR A 131 19.84 6.15 2.41
N LYS A 132 21.14 6.19 2.78
CA LYS A 132 21.69 7.30 3.57
C LYS A 132 21.59 8.64 2.83
N ALA A 133 21.87 8.66 1.53
CA ALA A 133 21.73 9.88 0.72
C ALA A 133 20.28 10.34 0.61
N VAL A 134 19.35 9.41 0.44
CA VAL A 134 17.90 9.67 0.41
C VAL A 134 17.41 10.27 1.74
N LEU A 135 17.84 9.70 2.87
CA LEU A 135 17.49 10.24 4.19
C LEU A 135 18.05 11.66 4.41
N ALA A 136 19.30 11.89 4.05
CA ALA A 136 19.92 13.22 4.16
C ALA A 136 19.19 14.25 3.30
N HIS A 137 18.81 13.90 2.07
CA HIS A 137 18.02 14.77 1.20
C HIS A 137 16.62 15.04 1.75
N TYR A 138 16.00 14.03 2.34
CA TYR A 138 14.68 14.17 3.00
C TYR A 138 14.75 15.14 4.21
N GLU A 139 15.78 15.01 5.06
CA GLU A 139 15.99 15.91 6.19
C GLU A 139 16.24 17.35 5.74
N GLU A 140 17.02 17.54 4.68
CA GLU A 140 17.29 18.85 4.09
C GLU A 140 16.01 19.49 3.53
N LYS A 141 15.16 18.69 2.85
CA LYS A 141 13.87 19.16 2.35
C LYS A 141 12.98 19.63 3.49
N ILE A 142 12.85 18.81 4.55
CA ILE A 142 12.10 19.19 5.77
C ILE A 142 12.61 20.51 6.36
N ALA A 143 13.93 20.64 6.49
CA ALA A 143 14.53 21.87 7.03
C ALA A 143 14.30 23.09 6.14
N ARG A 144 14.22 22.91 4.83
CA ARG A 144 13.88 23.98 3.88
C ARG A 144 12.41 24.39 4.01
N ASP A 145 11.50 23.42 4.01
CA ASP A 145 10.07 23.68 4.13
C ASP A 145 9.73 24.35 5.47
N ALA A 146 10.40 23.94 6.56
CA ALA A 146 10.30 24.58 7.86
C ALA A 146 10.75 26.04 7.82
N ARG A 147 11.89 26.34 7.16
CA ARG A 147 12.40 27.71 7.01
C ARG A 147 11.49 28.60 6.18
N GLU A 148 10.81 28.06 5.16
CA GLU A 148 9.86 28.80 4.34
C GLU A 148 8.57 29.13 5.12
N ALA A 149 8.10 28.20 5.96
CA ALA A 149 6.91 28.41 6.79
C ALA A 149 7.15 29.30 8.02
N TYR A 150 8.37 29.33 8.56
CA TYR A 150 8.68 30.02 9.80
C TYR A 150 8.40 31.52 9.84
N PRO A 151 8.66 32.33 8.80
CA PRO A 151 8.33 33.76 8.79
C PRO A 151 6.84 34.02 8.98
N ILE A 152 5.99 33.17 8.41
CA ILE A 152 4.53 33.26 8.56
C ILE A 152 4.13 32.96 9.99
N ILE A 153 4.67 31.88 10.56
CA ILE A 153 4.41 31.48 11.95
C ILE A 153 4.86 32.57 12.91
N LYS A 154 6.05 33.12 12.70
CA LYS A 154 6.62 34.20 13.51
C LYS A 154 5.74 35.44 13.50
N ASN A 155 5.31 35.87 12.33
CA ASN A 155 4.42 37.03 12.19
C ASN A 155 3.08 36.81 12.90
N VAL A 156 2.49 35.62 12.75
CA VAL A 156 1.26 35.27 13.46
C VAL A 156 1.48 35.24 14.96
N TYR A 157 2.58 34.68 15.45
CA TYR A 157 2.90 34.59 16.87
C TYR A 157 3.10 35.96 17.52
N GLU A 158 3.87 36.84 16.89
CA GLU A 158 4.15 38.20 17.38
C GLU A 158 2.90 39.09 17.39
N ASN A 159 1.96 38.88 16.47
CA ASN A 159 0.71 39.65 16.38
C ASN A 159 -0.46 39.02 17.14
N ASN A 160 -0.28 37.80 17.69
CA ASN A 160 -1.38 37.01 18.25
C ASN A 160 -1.93 37.54 19.58
N ASN A 161 -1.16 38.29 20.38
CA ASN A 161 -1.56 38.77 21.70
C ASN A 161 -2.24 37.69 22.57
N GLY A 162 -1.94 36.41 22.40
CA GLY A 162 -2.53 35.30 23.15
C GLY A 162 -3.94 34.87 22.71
N GLN A 163 -4.44 35.36 21.59
CA GLN A 163 -5.81 35.06 21.14
C GLN A 163 -5.95 33.64 20.51
N TYR A 164 -4.90 33.12 19.87
CA TYR A 164 -4.95 31.84 19.19
C TYR A 164 -3.89 30.88 19.74
N GLN A 165 -4.30 29.69 20.16
CA GLN A 165 -3.39 28.62 20.58
C GLN A 165 -2.97 27.75 19.40
N ARG A 166 -3.82 27.64 18.39
CA ARG A 166 -3.59 26.80 17.20
C ARG A 166 -3.77 27.60 15.92
N ILE A 167 -2.95 27.28 14.94
CA ILE A 167 -3.03 27.86 13.59
C ILE A 167 -3.15 26.75 12.57
N ILE A 168 -3.69 27.11 11.40
CA ILE A 168 -3.77 26.25 10.24
C ILE A 168 -2.71 26.70 9.25
N VAL A 169 -1.78 25.80 8.91
CA VAL A 169 -0.76 26.05 7.88
C VAL A 169 -1.13 25.26 6.65
N PRO A 170 -1.43 25.91 5.51
CA PRO A 170 -1.71 25.21 4.27
C PRO A 170 -0.41 24.74 3.61
N PHE A 171 -0.32 23.45 3.32
CA PHE A 171 0.72 22.86 2.50
C PHE A 171 0.15 22.52 1.13
N THR A 172 0.86 22.84 0.07
CA THR A 172 0.43 22.55 -1.30
C THR A 172 1.58 21.99 -2.13
N ASP A 173 1.26 21.02 -2.98
CA ASP A 173 2.16 20.48 -4.01
C ASP A 173 1.87 21.14 -5.39
N GLY A 174 1.02 22.17 -5.43
CA GLY A 174 0.56 22.82 -6.65
C GLY A 174 -0.71 22.20 -7.25
N ILE A 175 -1.11 21.01 -6.81
CA ILE A 175 -2.30 20.28 -7.27
C ILE A 175 -3.32 20.13 -6.13
N LYS A 176 -2.83 19.78 -4.95
CA LYS A 176 -3.64 19.59 -3.73
C LYS A 176 -3.11 20.45 -2.62
N SER A 177 -4.01 20.95 -1.78
CA SER A 177 -3.65 21.63 -0.53
C SER A 177 -4.11 20.79 0.65
N LEU A 178 -3.22 20.65 1.65
CA LEU A 178 -3.48 20.02 2.92
C LEU A 178 -3.35 21.05 4.02
N ASN A 179 -4.36 21.16 4.87
CA ASN A 179 -4.36 22.07 6.00
C ASN A 179 -3.85 21.33 7.23
N VAL A 180 -2.69 21.75 7.73
CA VAL A 180 -2.10 21.19 8.96
C VAL A 180 -2.43 22.07 10.13
N VAL A 181 -3.06 21.52 11.14
CA VAL A 181 -3.35 22.19 12.41
C VAL A 181 -2.15 22.01 13.35
N THR A 182 -1.51 23.09 13.75
CA THR A 182 -0.36 23.06 14.65
C THR A 182 -0.56 23.98 15.84
N ASP A 183 0.11 23.66 16.95
CA ASP A 183 0.21 24.53 18.10
C ASP A 183 1.18 25.67 17.80
N LEU A 184 0.71 26.92 17.99
CA LEU A 184 1.44 28.11 17.58
C LEU A 184 2.73 28.30 18.39
N GLU A 185 2.70 28.09 19.70
CA GLU A 185 3.86 28.25 20.58
C GLU A 185 4.93 27.20 20.27
N LYS A 186 4.50 25.95 20.03
CA LYS A 186 5.37 24.85 19.69
C LYS A 186 6.00 25.05 18.30
N ALA A 187 5.23 25.52 17.33
CA ALA A 187 5.72 25.80 15.97
C ALA A 187 6.73 26.97 15.97
N TYR A 188 6.48 28.00 16.79
CA TYR A 188 7.41 29.12 16.96
C TYR A 188 8.72 28.68 17.64
N THR A 189 8.64 27.98 18.76
CA THR A 189 9.79 27.52 19.54
C THR A 189 10.69 26.54 18.77
N SER A 190 10.11 25.71 17.91
CA SER A 190 10.80 24.74 17.08
C SER A 190 11.29 25.30 15.73
N GLU A 191 11.13 26.60 15.49
CA GLU A 191 11.45 27.25 14.20
C GLU A 191 10.76 26.54 13.00
N GLY A 192 9.52 26.11 13.18
CA GLY A 192 8.74 25.43 12.15
C GLY A 192 9.00 23.91 12.03
N ARG A 193 9.99 23.36 12.71
CA ARG A 193 10.31 21.90 12.60
C ARG A 193 9.21 21.00 13.15
N SER A 194 8.42 21.47 14.11
CA SER A 194 7.29 20.69 14.64
C SER A 194 6.16 20.50 13.64
N LEU A 195 6.08 21.32 12.57
CA LEU A 195 5.08 21.18 11.52
C LEU A 195 5.09 19.80 10.85
N VAL A 196 6.26 19.22 10.68
CA VAL A 196 6.38 17.88 10.07
C VAL A 196 5.80 16.82 11.00
N ALA A 197 6.08 16.90 12.30
CA ALA A 197 5.51 15.97 13.28
C ALA A 197 3.99 16.14 13.43
N ASP A 198 3.50 17.37 13.27
CA ASP A 198 2.07 17.66 13.31
C ASP A 198 1.39 17.28 11.98
N PHE A 199 2.08 17.38 10.84
CA PHE A 199 1.63 16.84 9.55
C PHE A 199 1.44 15.33 9.62
N GLU A 200 2.41 14.59 10.18
CA GLU A 200 2.34 13.14 10.39
C GLU A 200 1.17 12.71 11.30
N LYS A 201 0.68 13.59 12.17
CA LYS A 201 -0.45 13.31 13.09
C LYS A 201 -1.83 13.69 12.53
N ASN A 202 -1.87 14.58 11.56
CA ASN A 202 -3.11 15.11 10.99
C ASN A 202 -3.52 14.47 9.64
N ILE A 203 -2.74 13.50 9.17
CA ILE A 203 -3.07 12.63 8.06
C ILE A 203 -3.75 11.38 8.58
#